data_73dc8764d279669a52bed75e27ef0400
#
_entry.id   73dc8764d279669a52bed75e27ef0400
#
_cell.length_a   1.000
_cell.length_b   1.000
_cell.length_c   1.000
_cell.angle_alpha   90.00
_cell.angle_beta   90.00
_cell.angle_gamma   90.00
#
_symmetry.space_group_name_H-M   'P 1'
#
loop_
_entity.id
_entity.type
_entity.pdbx_description
1 polymer ?
#
loop_
_entity_poly.entity_id
_entity_poly.type
_entity_poly.pdbx_seq_one_letter_code
_entity_poly.pdbx_strand_id
1 'polypeptide(L)'
;MTPWSTLANQIKEEARRLDFDAVGIACLPVPLTTVPTPPVQDTIISNDLPITSRLWRRLKKWLDLRFHGTMDWMARDPQRRSDPAEVLPGCQSVIVVGMNYYTEHTPDESNNAGRIARYAWGMDYHILMKERLTQLENFLHAQVPEIKTRSYVDTGPVMEKPWAQEAGIGWIGKHTNVVSTDFGSWLLLGEILTTVAFDFDEPAMDLCGTCSLCIQACPTGAIVEPYLLDAERCISYLTIEFRGKMDDLPADLRKKIGNRIFGCDDCLDICPFNVNAKPTSEPGFQPSPWTLHPQLPILANLTKEGFQSLTKGSPLLRSKHEGFIRNVRIGLENQVPPDSLTVIR
;
A
#
# COMPACT_ATOMS: atom_id res chain seq x y z
N MET A 1 15.24 9.66 32.01
CA MET A 1 14.15 9.50 31.00
C MET A 1 13.39 10.80 30.96
N THR A 2 13.21 11.37 29.78
CA THR A 2 12.36 12.56 29.62
C THR A 2 10.88 12.17 29.80
N PRO A 3 9.97 13.11 30.12
CA PRO A 3 8.53 12.81 30.14
C PRO A 3 8.06 12.25 28.78
N TRP A 4 8.68 12.66 27.68
CA TRP A 4 8.33 12.23 26.34
C TRP A 4 8.83 10.82 25.99
N SER A 5 9.93 10.33 26.59
CA SER A 5 10.38 8.94 26.44
C SER A 5 9.42 7.97 27.11
N THR A 6 8.91 8.34 28.27
CA THR A 6 7.89 7.55 28.98
C THR A 6 6.60 7.49 28.17
N LEU A 7 6.15 8.64 27.62
CA LEU A 7 4.92 8.69 26.83
C LEU A 7 5.05 7.97 25.48
N ALA A 8 6.20 8.06 24.81
CA ALA A 8 6.48 7.29 23.59
C ALA A 8 6.31 5.77 23.81
N ASN A 9 6.81 5.27 24.95
CA ASN A 9 6.63 3.86 25.32
C ASN A 9 5.15 3.53 25.59
N GLN A 10 4.44 4.39 26.32
CA GLN A 10 3.01 4.21 26.58
C GLN A 10 2.17 4.21 25.30
N ILE A 11 2.50 5.07 24.32
CA ILE A 11 1.87 5.08 22.98
C ILE A 11 2.06 3.72 22.31
N LYS A 12 3.28 3.19 22.33
CA LYS A 12 3.59 1.89 21.72
C LYS A 12 2.88 0.73 22.44
N GLU A 13 2.77 0.78 23.76
CA GLU A 13 2.03 -0.20 24.55
C GLU A 13 0.54 -0.14 24.22
N GLU A 14 -0.03 1.07 24.17
CA GLU A 14 -1.45 1.26 23.83
C GLU A 14 -1.75 0.81 22.39
N ALA A 15 -0.89 1.12 21.42
CA ALA A 15 -1.05 0.65 20.05
C ALA A 15 -1.07 -0.89 19.98
N ARG A 16 -0.19 -1.57 20.73
CA ARG A 16 -0.21 -3.04 20.82
C ARG A 16 -1.47 -3.58 21.51
N ARG A 17 -1.96 -2.89 22.55
CA ARG A 17 -3.22 -3.22 23.21
C ARG A 17 -4.43 -3.08 22.28
N LEU A 18 -4.33 -2.20 21.30
CA LEU A 18 -5.30 -2.01 20.22
C LEU A 18 -5.07 -2.97 19.05
N ASP A 19 -4.28 -4.01 19.23
CA ASP A 19 -3.95 -5.05 18.25
C ASP A 19 -3.29 -4.51 16.96
N PHE A 20 -2.45 -3.46 17.06
CA PHE A 20 -1.50 -3.16 16.02
C PHE A 20 -0.26 -4.04 16.18
N ASP A 21 0.16 -4.70 15.11
CA ASP A 21 1.30 -5.63 15.10
C ASP A 21 2.64 -4.89 15.13
N ALA A 22 2.71 -3.72 14.53
CA ALA A 22 3.88 -2.86 14.48
C ALA A 22 3.52 -1.43 14.87
N VAL A 23 4.44 -0.75 15.56
CA VAL A 23 4.30 0.65 15.91
C VAL A 23 5.67 1.30 16.04
N GLY A 24 5.83 2.48 15.48
CA GLY A 24 7.04 3.29 15.59
C GLY A 24 6.71 4.78 15.50
N ILE A 25 7.67 5.60 15.87
CA ILE A 25 7.54 7.05 15.88
C ILE A 25 8.68 7.65 15.06
N ALA A 26 8.34 8.43 14.05
CA ALA A 26 9.29 9.21 13.29
C ALA A 26 9.29 10.69 13.75
N CYS A 27 10.48 11.29 13.78
CA CYS A 27 10.62 12.72 14.00
C CYS A 27 10.44 13.48 12.69
N LEU A 28 9.71 14.59 12.73
CA LEU A 28 9.72 15.56 11.65
C LEU A 28 10.85 16.57 11.92
N PRO A 29 11.90 16.61 11.09
CA PRO A 29 12.98 17.57 11.32
C PRO A 29 12.43 19.00 11.26
N VAL A 30 12.78 19.80 12.27
CA VAL A 30 12.45 21.23 12.29
C VAL A 30 13.02 21.82 11.01
N PRO A 31 12.25 22.57 10.20
CA PRO A 31 12.77 23.21 9.01
C PRO A 31 13.96 24.07 9.40
N LEU A 32 15.14 23.75 8.91
CA LEU A 32 16.26 24.69 8.94
C LEU A 32 15.78 25.87 8.08
N THR A 33 15.46 26.98 8.74
CA THR A 33 15.12 28.22 8.08
C THR A 33 16.17 28.50 7.02
N THR A 34 15.74 28.49 5.73
CA THR A 34 16.56 28.83 4.57
C THR A 34 17.61 27.81 4.11
N VAL A 35 17.21 26.62 3.68
CA VAL A 35 17.98 25.92 2.65
C VAL A 35 17.38 26.30 1.30
N PRO A 36 18.12 27.02 0.42
CA PRO A 36 17.67 27.27 -0.95
C PRO A 36 17.43 25.91 -1.61
N THR A 37 16.29 25.73 -2.23
CA THR A 37 16.00 24.55 -3.07
C THR A 37 17.07 24.49 -4.17
N PRO A 38 18.06 23.58 -4.12
CA PRO A 38 19.02 23.48 -5.21
C PRO A 38 18.30 23.05 -6.49
N PRO A 39 18.77 23.47 -7.66
CA PRO A 39 18.16 23.15 -8.95
C PRO A 39 18.08 21.62 -9.13
N VAL A 40 16.98 21.16 -9.73
CA VAL A 40 16.57 19.75 -9.92
C VAL A 40 17.49 19.01 -10.94
N GLN A 41 18.80 19.17 -10.88
CA GLN A 41 19.71 18.53 -11.85
C GLN A 41 20.42 17.27 -11.35
N ASP A 42 20.25 16.89 -10.07
CA ASP A 42 20.96 15.75 -9.53
C ASP A 42 20.16 14.44 -9.68
N THR A 43 20.71 13.53 -10.47
CA THR A 43 20.24 12.14 -10.65
C THR A 43 20.36 11.31 -9.37
N ILE A 44 21.14 11.75 -8.39
CA ILE A 44 21.34 11.10 -7.08
C ILE A 44 20.70 11.98 -6.00
N ILE A 45 19.63 11.50 -5.37
CA ILE A 45 19.02 12.17 -4.21
C ILE A 45 19.87 11.83 -2.99
N SER A 46 20.67 12.81 -2.53
CA SER A 46 21.53 12.65 -1.34
C SER A 46 20.70 12.35 -0.09
N ASN A 47 21.18 11.40 0.73
CA ASN A 47 20.59 11.11 2.04
C ASN A 47 20.80 12.23 3.06
N ASP A 48 21.70 13.18 2.79
CA ASP A 48 21.95 14.34 3.66
C ASP A 48 20.82 15.38 3.61
N LEU A 49 19.90 15.26 2.66
CA LEU A 49 18.75 16.14 2.58
C LEU A 49 17.68 15.75 3.63
N PRO A 50 16.95 16.74 4.17
CA PRO A 50 15.76 16.46 4.98
C PRO A 50 14.81 15.48 4.30
N ILE A 51 14.17 14.62 5.08
CA ILE A 51 13.24 13.59 4.54
C ILE A 51 12.19 14.20 3.63
N THR A 52 11.55 15.32 4.00
CA THR A 52 10.53 16.00 3.21
C THR A 52 11.05 16.42 1.84
N SER A 53 12.28 16.93 1.75
CA SER A 53 12.93 17.28 0.48
C SER A 53 13.22 16.05 -0.37
N ARG A 54 13.65 14.94 0.25
CA ARG A 54 13.88 13.65 -0.46
C ARG A 54 12.57 13.12 -1.02
N LEU A 55 11.50 13.16 -0.24
CA LEU A 55 10.17 12.69 -0.64
C LEU A 55 9.62 13.52 -1.80
N TRP A 56 9.71 14.85 -1.70
CA TRP A 56 9.26 15.73 -2.77
C TRP A 56 9.98 15.46 -4.09
N ARG A 57 11.32 15.32 -4.08
CA ARG A 57 12.09 15.02 -5.29
C ARG A 57 11.73 13.67 -5.90
N ARG A 58 11.57 12.63 -5.09
CA ARG A 58 11.16 11.30 -5.55
C ARG A 58 9.76 11.33 -6.18
N LEU A 59 8.81 11.96 -5.51
CA LEU A 59 7.45 12.11 -6.02
C LEU A 59 7.42 12.92 -7.32
N LYS A 60 8.15 14.05 -7.35
CA LYS A 60 8.26 14.90 -8.55
C LYS A 60 8.84 14.12 -9.74
N LYS A 61 9.95 13.40 -9.55
CA LYS A 61 10.54 12.53 -10.59
C LYS A 61 9.51 11.53 -11.13
N TRP A 62 8.77 10.87 -10.25
CA TRP A 62 7.77 9.87 -10.64
C TRP A 62 6.60 10.48 -11.42
N LEU A 63 6.14 11.67 -11.01
CA LEU A 63 5.11 12.43 -11.71
C LEU A 63 5.58 12.93 -13.08
N ASP A 64 6.82 13.43 -13.18
CA ASP A 64 7.41 13.91 -14.44
C ASP A 64 7.56 12.77 -15.47
N LEU A 65 7.83 11.55 -15.00
CA LEU A 65 7.83 10.34 -15.81
C LEU A 65 6.42 9.87 -16.19
N ARG A 66 5.36 10.49 -15.67
CA ARG A 66 3.95 10.11 -15.83
C ARG A 66 3.61 8.70 -15.34
N PHE A 67 4.42 8.15 -14.46
CA PHE A 67 4.24 6.78 -13.92
C PHE A 67 3.03 6.61 -13.00
N HIS A 68 2.29 7.67 -12.73
CA HIS A 68 1.06 7.65 -11.93
C HIS A 68 -0.18 7.25 -12.74
N GLY A 69 -0.07 7.10 -14.08
CA GLY A 69 -1.21 6.80 -14.95
C GLY A 69 -2.33 7.81 -14.78
N THR A 70 -3.56 7.33 -14.58
CA THR A 70 -4.76 8.17 -14.40
C THR A 70 -5.01 8.59 -12.94
N MET A 71 -4.05 8.38 -12.05
CA MET A 71 -4.15 8.80 -10.64
C MET A 71 -3.81 10.29 -10.48
N ASP A 72 -4.53 11.19 -11.17
CA ASP A 72 -4.28 12.64 -11.16
C ASP A 72 -4.31 13.25 -9.74
N TRP A 73 -4.99 12.60 -8.82
CA TRP A 73 -5.00 12.99 -7.41
C TRP A 73 -3.62 12.93 -6.76
N MET A 74 -2.68 12.13 -7.28
CA MET A 74 -1.29 12.11 -6.84
C MET A 74 -0.54 13.40 -7.21
N ALA A 75 -0.93 14.02 -8.32
CA ALA A 75 -0.28 15.24 -8.85
C ALA A 75 -0.90 16.54 -8.33
N ARG A 76 -2.05 16.51 -7.62
CA ARG A 76 -2.77 17.73 -7.20
C ARG A 76 -1.97 18.61 -6.27
N ASP A 77 -1.29 18.04 -5.30
CA ASP A 77 -0.48 18.76 -4.33
C ASP A 77 0.70 17.91 -3.86
N PRO A 78 1.77 17.84 -4.67
CA PRO A 78 2.94 17.04 -4.33
C PRO A 78 3.68 17.55 -3.09
N GLN A 79 3.65 18.88 -2.84
CA GLN A 79 4.27 19.51 -1.67
C GLN A 79 3.62 18.97 -0.40
N ARG A 80 2.30 19.06 -0.33
CA ARG A 80 1.52 18.59 0.82
C ARG A 80 1.70 17.10 1.09
N ARG A 81 1.87 16.27 0.02
CA ARG A 81 2.13 14.83 0.18
C ARG A 81 3.49 14.54 0.77
N SER A 82 4.45 15.41 0.49
CA SER A 82 5.84 15.20 0.89
C SER A 82 6.15 15.74 2.27
N ASP A 83 5.30 16.64 2.80
CA ASP A 83 5.56 17.33 4.06
C ASP A 83 4.32 17.25 4.99
N PRO A 84 4.39 16.46 6.08
CA PRO A 84 3.34 16.40 7.08
C PRO A 84 2.99 17.75 7.72
N ALA A 85 3.91 18.73 7.75
CA ALA A 85 3.63 20.05 8.29
C ALA A 85 2.64 20.85 7.44
N GLU A 86 2.56 20.57 6.12
CA GLU A 86 1.55 21.12 5.22
C GLU A 86 0.16 20.48 5.45
N VAL A 87 0.12 19.31 6.08
CA VAL A 87 -1.13 18.62 6.42
C VAL A 87 -1.62 19.01 7.80
N LEU A 88 -0.71 19.04 8.78
CA LEU A 88 -0.95 19.47 10.16
C LEU A 88 0.09 20.55 10.52
N PRO A 89 -0.26 21.84 10.47
CA PRO A 89 0.65 22.91 10.88
C PRO A 89 1.18 22.70 12.30
N GLY A 90 2.50 22.78 12.45
CA GLY A 90 3.18 22.48 13.71
C GLY A 90 3.40 21.00 13.97
N CYS A 91 3.27 20.13 12.96
CA CYS A 91 3.61 18.71 13.08
C CYS A 91 5.07 18.52 13.47
N GLN A 92 5.33 17.69 14.49
CA GLN A 92 6.67 17.39 15.01
C GLN A 92 6.99 15.90 15.02
N SER A 93 5.96 15.04 15.09
CA SER A 93 6.15 13.59 15.03
C SER A 93 5.07 12.93 14.18
N VAL A 94 5.42 11.80 13.60
CA VAL A 94 4.50 10.89 12.90
C VAL A 94 4.55 9.55 13.64
N ILE A 95 3.44 9.17 14.27
CA ILE A 95 3.27 7.83 14.84
C ILE A 95 2.77 6.96 13.72
N VAL A 96 3.51 5.91 13.38
CA VAL A 96 3.13 4.96 12.34
C VAL A 96 2.79 3.62 12.97
N VAL A 97 1.70 3.03 12.52
CA VAL A 97 1.25 1.71 12.95
C VAL A 97 1.14 0.77 11.76
N GLY A 98 1.29 -0.52 12.02
CA GLY A 98 1.13 -1.57 11.02
C GLY A 98 0.23 -2.68 11.52
N MET A 99 -0.64 -3.20 10.64
CA MET A 99 -1.41 -4.41 10.89
C MET A 99 -1.02 -5.48 9.87
N ASN A 100 -0.66 -6.65 10.37
CA ASN A 100 -0.36 -7.82 9.55
C ASN A 100 -1.64 -8.41 8.96
N TYR A 101 -1.67 -8.61 7.64
CA TYR A 101 -2.81 -9.20 6.94
C TYR A 101 -2.51 -10.57 6.30
N TYR A 102 -1.32 -11.13 6.57
CA TYR A 102 -0.96 -12.42 6.03
C TYR A 102 -1.85 -13.54 6.60
N THR A 103 -2.33 -14.42 5.73
CA THR A 103 -3.01 -15.66 6.09
C THR A 103 -2.35 -16.83 5.36
N GLU A 104 -2.36 -18.02 5.95
CA GLU A 104 -1.75 -19.23 5.35
C GLU A 104 -2.55 -19.82 4.19
N HIS A 105 -3.71 -19.23 3.87
CA HIS A 105 -4.53 -19.71 2.77
C HIS A 105 -3.85 -19.55 1.42
N THR A 106 -4.05 -20.53 0.56
CA THR A 106 -3.56 -20.53 -0.82
C THR A 106 -4.70 -20.19 -1.77
N PRO A 107 -4.50 -19.28 -2.73
CA PRO A 107 -5.49 -19.02 -3.78
C PRO A 107 -5.79 -20.28 -4.59
N ASP A 108 -7.02 -20.37 -5.10
CA ASP A 108 -7.40 -21.43 -6.06
C ASP A 108 -6.65 -21.21 -7.38
N GLU A 109 -5.91 -22.23 -7.81
CA GLU A 109 -5.21 -22.25 -9.10
C GLU A 109 -5.96 -23.07 -10.17
N SER A 110 -7.18 -23.50 -9.86
CA SER A 110 -7.99 -24.25 -10.82
C SER A 110 -8.37 -23.41 -12.03
N ASN A 111 -8.64 -24.10 -13.14
CA ASN A 111 -9.23 -23.46 -14.31
C ASN A 111 -10.55 -22.78 -13.92
N ASN A 112 -10.80 -21.60 -14.44
CA ASN A 112 -11.94 -20.73 -14.15
C ASN A 112 -11.88 -19.98 -12.79
N ALA A 113 -10.86 -20.15 -11.98
CA ALA A 113 -10.67 -19.33 -10.79
C ALA A 113 -9.94 -18.01 -11.13
N GLY A 114 -10.43 -16.91 -10.54
CA GLY A 114 -9.73 -15.63 -10.53
C GLY A 114 -8.74 -15.55 -9.37
N ARG A 115 -7.87 -14.54 -9.38
CA ARG A 115 -6.99 -14.21 -8.24
C ARG A 115 -7.30 -12.83 -7.70
N ILE A 116 -7.42 -12.73 -6.39
CA ILE A 116 -7.60 -11.49 -5.63
C ILE A 116 -6.39 -11.35 -4.72
N ALA A 117 -5.79 -10.15 -4.64
CA ALA A 117 -4.69 -9.87 -3.73
C ALA A 117 -5.11 -10.09 -2.26
N ARG A 118 -4.20 -10.65 -1.44
CA ARG A 118 -4.45 -11.07 -0.05
C ARG A 118 -5.09 -10.00 0.81
N TYR A 119 -4.64 -8.74 0.69
CA TYR A 119 -5.17 -7.66 1.51
C TYR A 119 -6.68 -7.39 1.31
N ALA A 120 -7.26 -7.89 0.22
CA ALA A 120 -8.66 -7.73 -0.13
C ALA A 120 -9.50 -9.00 0.09
N TRP A 121 -8.97 -10.02 0.76
CA TRP A 121 -9.70 -11.26 1.03
C TRP A 121 -10.75 -11.13 2.13
N GLY A 122 -10.50 -10.27 3.10
CA GLY A 122 -11.36 -10.02 4.25
C GLY A 122 -12.06 -8.67 4.23
N MET A 123 -12.27 -8.14 5.42
CA MET A 123 -12.88 -6.84 5.67
C MET A 123 -12.02 -5.70 5.12
N ASP A 124 -12.66 -4.60 4.81
CA ASP A 124 -11.98 -3.35 4.44
C ASP A 124 -11.15 -2.82 5.62
N TYR A 125 -9.83 -2.88 5.46
CA TYR A 125 -8.87 -2.47 6.46
C TYR A 125 -8.99 -1.00 6.86
N HIS A 126 -9.49 -0.14 5.96
CA HIS A 126 -9.73 1.26 6.28
C HIS A 126 -10.70 1.42 7.46
N ILE A 127 -11.75 0.59 7.51
CA ILE A 127 -12.76 0.63 8.57
C ILE A 127 -12.12 0.21 9.89
N LEU A 128 -11.43 -0.93 9.89
CA LEU A 128 -10.85 -1.56 11.07
C LEU A 128 -9.72 -0.72 11.66
N MET A 129 -8.77 -0.30 10.83
CA MET A 129 -7.63 0.49 11.27
C MET A 129 -8.05 1.89 11.74
N LYS A 130 -9.02 2.53 11.05
CA LYS A 130 -9.52 3.84 11.45
C LYS A 130 -10.16 3.82 12.84
N GLU A 131 -10.92 2.79 13.15
CA GLU A 131 -11.52 2.64 14.49
C GLU A 131 -10.44 2.57 15.56
N ARG A 132 -9.41 1.76 15.36
CA ARG A 132 -8.28 1.61 16.31
C ARG A 132 -7.42 2.87 16.40
N LEU A 133 -7.15 3.53 15.27
CA LEU A 133 -6.45 4.82 15.26
C LEU A 133 -7.22 5.88 16.04
N THR A 134 -8.54 5.92 15.93
CA THR A 134 -9.37 6.84 16.72
C THR A 134 -9.23 6.58 18.24
N GLN A 135 -9.14 5.32 18.65
CA GLN A 135 -8.90 4.96 20.05
C GLN A 135 -7.52 5.41 20.51
N LEU A 136 -6.49 5.24 19.67
CA LEU A 136 -5.14 5.70 19.96
C LEU A 136 -5.04 7.23 20.01
N GLU A 137 -5.75 7.96 19.13
CA GLU A 137 -5.87 9.43 19.19
C GLU A 137 -6.54 9.88 20.52
N ASN A 138 -7.60 9.20 20.93
CA ASN A 138 -8.27 9.49 22.20
C ASN A 138 -7.33 9.28 23.41
N PHE A 139 -6.51 8.24 23.37
CA PHE A 139 -5.46 8.04 24.37
C PHE A 139 -4.47 9.21 24.39
N LEU A 140 -3.97 9.64 23.21
CA LEU A 140 -3.05 10.78 23.10
C LEU A 140 -3.65 12.07 23.70
N HIS A 141 -4.89 12.38 23.35
CA HIS A 141 -5.59 13.56 23.87
C HIS A 141 -5.83 13.50 25.39
N ALA A 142 -6.01 12.30 25.94
CA ALA A 142 -6.12 12.13 27.41
C ALA A 142 -4.77 12.36 28.12
N GLN A 143 -3.64 12.02 27.49
CA GLN A 143 -2.30 12.24 28.05
C GLN A 143 -1.81 13.68 27.87
N VAL A 144 -2.13 14.30 26.73
CA VAL A 144 -1.69 15.65 26.34
C VAL A 144 -2.89 16.43 25.78
N PRO A 145 -3.68 17.12 26.60
CA PRO A 145 -4.92 17.78 26.17
C PRO A 145 -4.76 18.79 25.02
N GLU A 146 -3.61 19.47 24.95
CA GLU A 146 -3.33 20.50 23.92
C GLU A 146 -2.75 19.92 22.61
N ILE A 147 -2.56 18.60 22.51
CA ILE A 147 -2.04 17.97 21.32
C ILE A 147 -3.04 18.14 20.16
N LYS A 148 -2.52 18.44 18.97
CA LYS A 148 -3.29 18.35 17.75
C LYS A 148 -2.85 17.09 16.98
N THR A 149 -3.83 16.35 16.46
CA THR A 149 -3.59 15.12 15.73
C THR A 149 -4.32 15.11 14.41
N ARG A 150 -3.82 14.32 13.48
CA ARG A 150 -4.55 13.90 12.26
C ARG A 150 -4.13 12.48 11.92
N SER A 151 -5.11 11.58 11.84
CA SER A 151 -4.88 10.19 11.47
C SER A 151 -5.35 9.88 10.05
N TYR A 152 -4.63 8.98 9.40
CA TYR A 152 -4.96 8.48 8.07
C TYR A 152 -4.70 6.98 7.97
N VAL A 153 -5.42 6.36 7.06
CA VAL A 153 -5.19 5.02 6.54
C VAL A 153 -5.37 5.13 5.03
N ASP A 154 -4.28 5.11 4.26
CA ASP A 154 -4.22 5.15 2.79
C ASP A 154 -4.89 6.37 2.11
N THR A 155 -5.89 6.96 2.70
CA THR A 155 -6.71 8.02 2.08
C THR A 155 -6.19 9.44 2.29
N GLY A 156 -5.11 9.61 3.04
CA GLY A 156 -4.52 10.92 3.37
C GLY A 156 -3.56 11.45 2.30
N PRO A 157 -3.29 12.77 2.33
CA PRO A 157 -2.21 13.34 1.52
C PRO A 157 -0.84 13.16 2.21
N VAL A 158 -0.55 11.95 2.66
CA VAL A 158 0.72 11.58 3.33
C VAL A 158 1.31 10.38 2.60
N MET A 159 2.63 10.31 2.56
CA MET A 159 3.36 9.17 1.98
C MET A 159 3.70 8.18 3.12
N GLU A 160 2.79 7.28 3.46
CA GLU A 160 2.87 6.38 4.62
C GLU A 160 4.14 5.52 4.65
N LYS A 161 4.50 4.90 3.51
CA LYS A 161 5.63 3.97 3.43
C LYS A 161 6.98 4.58 3.82
N PRO A 162 7.36 5.78 3.36
CA PRO A 162 8.55 6.46 3.86
C PRO A 162 8.51 6.74 5.37
N TRP A 163 7.36 7.15 5.90
CA TRP A 163 7.25 7.38 7.34
C TRP A 163 7.32 6.09 8.15
N ALA A 164 6.83 4.97 7.61
CA ALA A 164 7.04 3.66 8.20
C ALA A 164 8.53 3.27 8.27
N GLN A 165 9.32 3.65 7.26
CA GLN A 165 10.77 3.45 7.28
C GLN A 165 11.45 4.36 8.29
N GLU A 166 11.12 5.64 8.35
CA GLU A 166 11.68 6.59 9.32
C GLU A 166 11.26 6.23 10.77
N ALA A 167 10.13 5.55 10.96
CA ALA A 167 9.64 5.06 12.25
C ALA A 167 10.19 3.65 12.62
N GLY A 168 11.11 3.09 11.84
CA GLY A 168 11.74 1.80 12.15
C GLY A 168 10.88 0.56 11.95
N ILE A 169 9.67 0.67 11.37
CA ILE A 169 8.76 -0.48 11.14
C ILE A 169 9.31 -1.44 10.08
N GLY A 170 9.94 -0.90 9.05
CA GLY A 170 10.51 -1.65 7.95
C GLY A 170 11.03 -0.71 6.87
N TRP A 171 11.72 -1.21 5.88
CA TRP A 171 12.27 -0.41 4.78
C TRP A 171 11.42 -0.50 3.53
N ILE A 172 11.52 0.49 2.66
CA ILE A 172 10.92 0.41 1.33
C ILE A 172 11.74 -0.57 0.50
N GLY A 173 11.15 -1.71 0.14
CA GLY A 173 11.78 -2.71 -0.71
C GLY A 173 11.85 -2.27 -2.18
N LYS A 174 12.66 -2.99 -3.01
CA LYS A 174 12.79 -2.72 -4.45
C LYS A 174 11.46 -2.82 -5.22
N HIS A 175 10.46 -3.50 -4.67
CA HIS A 175 9.07 -3.55 -5.18
C HIS A 175 8.19 -2.39 -4.71
N THR A 176 8.76 -1.38 -4.05
CA THR A 176 8.09 -0.15 -3.56
C THR A 176 7.07 -0.33 -2.42
N ASN A 177 6.96 -1.51 -1.83
CA ASN A 177 6.22 -1.71 -0.58
C ASN A 177 7.17 -1.77 0.62
N VAL A 178 6.63 -1.57 1.83
CA VAL A 178 7.40 -1.75 3.07
C VAL A 178 7.71 -3.22 3.27
N VAL A 179 8.91 -3.52 3.72
CA VAL A 179 9.37 -4.85 4.12
C VAL A 179 9.81 -4.78 5.59
N SER A 180 9.22 -5.59 6.42
CA SER A 180 9.58 -5.75 7.82
C SER A 180 10.36 -7.06 8.01
N THR A 181 11.28 -7.09 8.97
CA THR A 181 11.95 -8.33 9.38
C THR A 181 11.00 -9.32 10.03
N ASP A 182 9.96 -8.82 10.70
CA ASP A 182 9.03 -9.63 11.48
C ASP A 182 7.79 -10.08 10.71
N PHE A 183 7.32 -9.23 9.77
CA PHE A 183 6.05 -9.42 9.05
C PHE A 183 6.22 -9.49 7.52
N GLY A 184 7.46 -9.45 7.02
CA GLY A 184 7.68 -9.37 5.57
C GLY A 184 7.03 -8.13 4.97
N SER A 185 6.37 -8.30 3.82
CA SER A 185 5.67 -7.20 3.13
C SER A 185 4.15 -7.19 3.39
N TRP A 186 3.68 -7.89 4.40
CA TRP A 186 2.27 -8.10 4.67
C TRP A 186 1.70 -7.15 5.72
N LEU A 187 2.14 -5.88 5.70
CA LEU A 187 1.68 -4.83 6.61
C LEU A 187 0.80 -3.82 5.87
N LEU A 188 -0.39 -3.58 6.43
CA LEU A 188 -1.21 -2.40 6.16
C LEU A 188 -0.78 -1.30 7.11
N LEU A 189 -0.66 -0.09 6.62
CA LEU A 189 -0.12 1.04 7.37
C LEU A 189 -1.22 2.03 7.75
N GLY A 190 -0.99 2.72 8.85
CA GLY A 190 -1.75 3.89 9.26
C GLY A 190 -0.84 4.84 10.02
N GLU A 191 -1.16 6.12 10.04
CA GLU A 191 -0.36 7.12 10.71
C GLU A 191 -1.20 8.12 11.48
N ILE A 192 -0.59 8.67 12.54
CA ILE A 192 -1.09 9.83 13.28
C ILE A 192 -0.01 10.91 13.25
N LEU A 193 -0.31 12.01 12.58
CA LEU A 193 0.49 13.23 12.65
C LEU A 193 0.21 13.94 13.98
N THR A 194 1.26 14.46 14.63
CA THR A 194 1.10 15.11 15.95
C THR A 194 1.92 16.39 16.06
N THR A 195 1.45 17.33 16.88
CA THR A 195 2.17 18.57 17.19
C THR A 195 3.11 18.48 18.39
N VAL A 196 3.37 17.27 18.87
CA VAL A 196 4.30 17.00 19.99
C VAL A 196 5.52 16.26 19.46
N ALA A 197 6.71 16.68 19.89
CA ALA A 197 7.96 15.98 19.63
C ALA A 197 8.12 14.85 20.65
N PHE A 198 7.75 13.64 20.26
CA PHE A 198 8.05 12.43 21.03
C PHE A 198 9.48 11.96 20.80
N ASP A 199 9.99 11.14 21.72
CA ASP A 199 11.19 10.36 21.42
C ASP A 199 10.89 9.42 20.26
N PHE A 200 11.78 9.38 19.28
CA PHE A 200 11.58 8.68 18.00
C PHE A 200 12.44 7.43 17.90
N ASP A 201 12.05 6.57 16.97
CA ASP A 201 12.78 5.34 16.65
C ASP A 201 13.84 5.59 15.56
N GLU A 202 14.85 4.71 15.51
CA GLU A 202 15.84 4.75 14.44
C GLU A 202 15.23 4.25 13.12
N PRO A 203 15.52 4.91 12.00
CA PRO A 203 15.04 4.46 10.70
C PRO A 203 15.48 3.04 10.34
N ALA A 204 14.58 2.27 9.73
CA ALA A 204 14.89 0.93 9.28
C ALA A 204 15.89 0.94 8.12
N MET A 205 16.93 0.10 8.23
CA MET A 205 17.92 -0.07 7.17
C MET A 205 17.37 -0.92 6.02
N ASP A 206 17.75 -0.59 4.78
CA ASP A 206 17.42 -1.39 3.61
C ASP A 206 18.22 -2.70 3.60
N LEU A 207 17.53 -3.82 3.64
CA LEU A 207 18.11 -5.16 3.62
C LEU A 207 17.89 -5.89 2.27
N CYS A 208 17.42 -5.21 1.22
CA CYS A 208 17.25 -5.80 -0.11
C CYS A 208 18.59 -6.24 -0.75
N GLY A 209 19.70 -5.58 -0.40
CA GLY A 209 21.03 -5.90 -0.92
C GLY A 209 21.07 -6.07 -2.44
N THR A 210 21.66 -7.14 -2.93
CA THR A 210 21.75 -7.47 -4.37
C THR A 210 20.52 -8.21 -4.92
N CYS A 211 19.54 -8.59 -4.09
CA CYS A 211 18.34 -9.32 -4.50
C CYS A 211 17.54 -8.53 -5.55
N SER A 212 17.03 -9.22 -6.57
CA SER A 212 16.18 -8.67 -7.64
C SER A 212 14.97 -9.56 -7.97
N LEU A 213 14.61 -10.50 -7.11
CA LEU A 213 13.56 -11.48 -7.37
C LEU A 213 12.20 -10.83 -7.69
N CYS A 214 11.81 -9.80 -6.95
CA CYS A 214 10.55 -9.09 -7.17
C CYS A 214 10.50 -8.37 -8.54
N ILE A 215 11.65 -7.88 -9.04
CA ILE A 215 11.74 -7.24 -10.36
C ILE A 215 11.56 -8.30 -11.45
N GLN A 216 12.21 -9.47 -11.30
CA GLN A 216 12.15 -10.58 -12.24
C GLN A 216 10.76 -11.23 -12.26
N ALA A 217 10.10 -11.33 -11.10
CA ALA A 217 8.77 -11.93 -10.97
C ALA A 217 7.64 -11.05 -11.50
N CYS A 218 7.87 -9.75 -11.72
CA CYS A 218 6.82 -8.85 -12.20
C CYS A 218 6.40 -9.21 -13.64
N PRO A 219 5.17 -9.72 -13.89
CA PRO A 219 4.80 -10.24 -15.22
C PRO A 219 4.82 -9.18 -16.30
N THR A 220 4.54 -7.94 -15.92
CA THR A 220 4.44 -6.80 -16.83
C THR A 220 5.71 -5.96 -16.88
N GLY A 221 6.70 -6.24 -16.01
CA GLY A 221 7.89 -5.42 -15.84
C GLY A 221 7.56 -4.01 -15.34
N ALA A 222 6.56 -3.89 -14.49
CA ALA A 222 6.14 -2.60 -13.90
C ALA A 222 7.20 -2.01 -12.96
N ILE A 223 8.03 -2.84 -12.31
CA ILE A 223 9.17 -2.38 -11.53
C ILE A 223 10.31 -2.13 -12.52
N VAL A 224 10.41 -0.89 -13.01
CA VAL A 224 11.31 -0.51 -14.11
C VAL A 224 12.78 -0.44 -13.69
N GLU A 225 13.01 -0.09 -12.45
CA GLU A 225 14.29 -0.14 -11.74
C GLU A 225 14.04 -0.33 -10.23
N PRO A 226 15.03 -0.70 -9.41
CA PRO A 226 14.86 -0.78 -7.96
C PRO A 226 14.22 0.49 -7.40
N TYR A 227 13.16 0.33 -6.61
CA TYR A 227 12.41 1.41 -5.93
C TYR A 227 11.62 2.35 -6.87
N LEU A 228 11.49 2.01 -8.15
CA LEU A 228 10.73 2.78 -9.13
C LEU A 228 9.72 1.90 -9.87
N LEU A 229 8.44 2.24 -9.72
CA LEU A 229 7.31 1.52 -10.31
C LEU A 229 6.58 2.40 -11.32
N ASP A 230 6.37 1.87 -12.52
CA ASP A 230 5.43 2.41 -13.51
C ASP A 230 4.04 1.84 -13.24
N ALA A 231 3.11 2.68 -12.72
CA ALA A 231 1.77 2.22 -12.40
C ALA A 231 0.99 1.78 -13.64
N GLU A 232 1.21 2.39 -14.81
CA GLU A 232 0.48 2.04 -16.04
C GLU A 232 0.74 0.59 -16.50
N ARG A 233 1.82 -0.01 -15.99
CA ARG A 233 2.16 -1.42 -16.21
C ARG A 233 1.81 -2.30 -15.03
N CYS A 234 1.57 -1.74 -13.83
CA CYS A 234 1.30 -2.50 -12.62
C CYS A 234 -0.09 -3.12 -12.64
N ILE A 235 -0.18 -4.45 -12.46
CA ILE A 235 -1.47 -5.17 -12.44
C ILE A 235 -2.37 -4.66 -11.32
N SER A 236 -1.83 -4.27 -10.16
CA SER A 236 -2.64 -3.66 -9.10
C SER A 236 -3.31 -2.37 -9.59
N TYR A 237 -2.57 -1.46 -10.22
CA TYR A 237 -3.18 -0.26 -10.81
C TYR A 237 -4.21 -0.60 -11.88
N LEU A 238 -3.88 -1.50 -12.80
CA LEU A 238 -4.76 -1.86 -13.92
C LEU A 238 -6.07 -2.48 -13.47
N THR A 239 -6.06 -3.21 -12.36
CA THR A 239 -7.24 -3.91 -11.84
C THR A 239 -8.02 -3.11 -10.80
N ILE A 240 -7.41 -2.09 -10.17
CA ILE A 240 -8.02 -1.31 -9.10
C ILE A 240 -8.35 0.13 -9.54
N GLU A 241 -7.40 0.85 -10.14
CA GLU A 241 -7.49 2.29 -10.39
C GLU A 241 -7.82 2.66 -11.83
N PHE A 242 -7.38 1.85 -12.80
CA PHE A 242 -7.63 2.10 -14.22
C PHE A 242 -9.14 2.08 -14.54
N ARG A 243 -9.65 3.16 -15.17
CA ARG A 243 -11.09 3.35 -15.45
C ARG A 243 -11.46 3.14 -16.92
N GLY A 244 -10.50 2.78 -17.76
CA GLY A 244 -10.72 2.48 -19.18
C GLY A 244 -11.44 1.15 -19.42
N LYS A 245 -11.79 0.91 -20.68
CA LYS A 245 -12.40 -0.33 -21.14
C LYS A 245 -11.35 -1.41 -21.38
N MET A 246 -11.79 -2.64 -21.67
CA MET A 246 -10.90 -3.76 -21.97
C MET A 246 -10.06 -3.50 -23.23
N ASP A 247 -10.65 -2.90 -24.28
CA ASP A 247 -9.98 -2.61 -25.54
C ASP A 247 -8.97 -1.46 -25.45
N ASP A 248 -9.03 -0.67 -24.37
CA ASP A 248 -8.02 0.36 -24.10
C ASP A 248 -6.70 -0.25 -23.58
N LEU A 249 -6.71 -1.54 -23.23
CA LEU A 249 -5.53 -2.29 -22.79
C LEU A 249 -4.96 -3.11 -23.95
N PRO A 250 -3.65 -2.96 -24.27
CA PRO A 250 -2.98 -3.79 -25.27
C PRO A 250 -3.15 -5.30 -25.00
N ALA A 251 -3.30 -6.10 -26.03
CA ALA A 251 -3.56 -7.54 -25.93
C ALA A 251 -2.45 -8.29 -25.16
N ASP A 252 -1.19 -7.91 -25.38
CA ASP A 252 -0.04 -8.47 -24.67
C ASP A 252 -0.08 -8.14 -23.18
N LEU A 253 -0.55 -6.94 -22.81
CA LEU A 253 -0.73 -6.54 -21.40
C LEU A 253 -1.89 -7.32 -20.76
N ARG A 254 -3.03 -7.47 -21.46
CA ARG A 254 -4.14 -8.30 -20.99
C ARG A 254 -3.69 -9.74 -20.73
N LYS A 255 -2.89 -10.31 -21.62
CA LYS A 255 -2.32 -11.65 -21.43
C LYS A 255 -1.47 -11.75 -20.17
N LYS A 256 -0.65 -10.73 -19.87
CA LYS A 256 0.20 -10.68 -18.69
C LYS A 256 -0.59 -10.46 -17.38
N ILE A 257 -1.75 -9.82 -17.42
CA ILE A 257 -2.66 -9.73 -16.27
C ILE A 257 -3.09 -11.14 -15.83
N GLY A 258 -3.25 -12.07 -16.76
CA GLY A 258 -3.67 -13.43 -16.45
C GLY A 258 -5.08 -13.46 -15.88
N ASN A 259 -5.25 -14.20 -14.80
CA ASN A 259 -6.52 -14.34 -14.08
C ASN A 259 -6.66 -13.42 -12.85
N ARG A 260 -5.80 -12.41 -12.71
CA ARG A 260 -5.85 -11.46 -11.59
C ARG A 260 -6.99 -10.48 -11.80
N ILE A 261 -8.01 -10.56 -10.94
CA ILE A 261 -9.22 -9.73 -11.04
C ILE A 261 -9.22 -8.53 -10.11
N PHE A 262 -8.33 -8.53 -9.09
CA PHE A 262 -8.16 -7.40 -8.17
C PHE A 262 -6.81 -7.48 -7.47
N GLY A 263 -5.94 -6.49 -7.71
CA GLY A 263 -4.60 -6.44 -7.13
C GLY A 263 -3.65 -7.49 -7.70
N CYS A 264 -2.45 -7.56 -7.13
CA CYS A 264 -1.41 -8.49 -7.53
C CYS A 264 -0.37 -8.59 -6.42
N ASP A 265 -0.04 -9.81 -6.01
CA ASP A 265 0.93 -10.07 -4.95
C ASP A 265 2.25 -10.68 -5.47
N ASP A 266 2.42 -10.86 -6.79
CA ASP A 266 3.56 -11.60 -7.38
C ASP A 266 4.93 -11.09 -6.90
N CYS A 267 5.10 -9.79 -6.75
CA CYS A 267 6.34 -9.20 -6.26
C CYS A 267 6.51 -9.35 -4.74
N LEU A 268 5.42 -9.55 -3.99
CA LEU A 268 5.43 -9.82 -2.56
C LEU A 268 5.65 -11.32 -2.31
N ASP A 269 4.90 -12.19 -2.98
CA ASP A 269 4.98 -13.66 -2.80
C ASP A 269 6.40 -14.18 -2.97
N ILE A 270 7.19 -13.63 -3.90
CA ILE A 270 8.57 -14.06 -4.16
C ILE A 270 9.60 -13.46 -3.19
N CYS A 271 9.22 -12.49 -2.35
CA CYS A 271 10.17 -11.82 -1.49
C CYS A 271 10.69 -12.77 -0.40
N PRO A 272 12.01 -12.93 -0.24
CA PRO A 272 12.58 -13.85 0.76
C PRO A 272 12.15 -13.53 2.20
N PHE A 273 11.84 -12.28 2.51
CA PHE A 273 11.36 -11.86 3.83
C PHE A 273 9.93 -12.34 4.13
N ASN A 274 9.21 -12.85 3.13
CA ASN A 274 7.86 -13.39 3.29
C ASN A 274 7.82 -14.89 3.55
N VAL A 275 8.96 -15.60 3.44
CA VAL A 275 9.03 -17.05 3.63
C VAL A 275 8.61 -17.48 5.04
N ASN A 276 8.91 -16.65 6.04
CA ASN A 276 8.58 -16.93 7.44
C ASN A 276 7.50 -15.97 7.98
N ALA A 277 6.64 -15.43 7.10
CA ALA A 277 5.56 -14.55 7.50
C ALA A 277 4.62 -15.27 8.48
N LYS A 278 4.31 -14.62 9.60
CA LYS A 278 3.40 -15.16 10.61
C LYS A 278 1.96 -14.83 10.22
N PRO A 279 1.03 -15.78 10.34
CA PRO A 279 -0.38 -15.50 10.11
C PRO A 279 -0.91 -14.41 11.04
N THR A 280 -1.80 -13.58 10.51
CA THR A 280 -2.51 -12.58 11.30
C THR A 280 -3.47 -13.24 12.30
N SER A 281 -3.55 -12.66 13.50
CA SER A 281 -4.58 -12.99 14.49
C SER A 281 -5.87 -12.21 14.29
N GLU A 282 -5.90 -11.22 13.35
CA GLU A 282 -7.06 -10.38 13.11
C GLU A 282 -8.18 -11.14 12.37
N PRO A 283 -9.33 -11.38 13.01
CA PRO A 283 -10.43 -12.11 12.38
C PRO A 283 -11.00 -11.41 11.14
N GLY A 284 -10.94 -10.07 11.11
CA GLY A 284 -11.43 -9.28 9.97
C GLY A 284 -10.65 -9.50 8.68
N PHE A 285 -9.41 -10.00 8.74
CA PHE A 285 -8.59 -10.28 7.58
C PHE A 285 -8.70 -11.71 7.07
N GLN A 286 -9.46 -12.57 7.77
CA GLN A 286 -9.68 -13.93 7.30
C GLN A 286 -10.47 -13.93 5.99
N PRO A 287 -10.05 -14.77 5.01
CA PRO A 287 -10.70 -14.80 3.71
C PRO A 287 -12.11 -15.37 3.79
N SER A 288 -12.99 -14.86 2.97
CA SER A 288 -14.26 -15.52 2.69
C SER A 288 -14.08 -16.61 1.64
N PRO A 289 -14.95 -17.65 1.61
CA PRO A 289 -14.85 -18.74 0.63
C PRO A 289 -14.78 -18.23 -0.83
N TRP A 290 -15.52 -17.17 -1.16
CA TRP A 290 -15.55 -16.66 -2.52
C TRP A 290 -14.32 -15.83 -2.90
N THR A 291 -13.63 -15.22 -1.94
CA THR A 291 -12.39 -14.48 -2.21
C THR A 291 -11.19 -15.41 -2.41
N LEU A 292 -11.24 -16.61 -1.84
CA LEU A 292 -10.26 -17.67 -2.10
C LEU A 292 -10.50 -18.39 -3.43
N HIS A 293 -11.78 -18.59 -3.79
CA HIS A 293 -12.20 -19.36 -4.97
C HIS A 293 -13.13 -18.54 -5.87
N PRO A 294 -12.69 -17.38 -6.41
CA PRO A 294 -13.52 -16.49 -7.19
C PRO A 294 -13.81 -17.09 -8.57
N GLN A 295 -14.99 -17.68 -8.75
CA GLN A 295 -15.40 -18.37 -9.99
C GLN A 295 -15.71 -17.37 -11.09
N LEU A 296 -14.80 -17.22 -12.06
CA LEU A 296 -14.89 -16.22 -13.13
C LEU A 296 -16.19 -16.31 -13.94
N PRO A 297 -16.71 -17.51 -14.33
CA PRO A 297 -17.98 -17.60 -15.08
C PRO A 297 -19.17 -17.07 -14.30
N ILE A 298 -19.17 -17.22 -12.97
CA ILE A 298 -20.23 -16.70 -12.08
C ILE A 298 -20.09 -15.18 -11.96
N LEU A 299 -18.86 -14.71 -11.69
CA LEU A 299 -18.58 -13.30 -11.50
C LEU A 299 -18.81 -12.45 -12.75
N ALA A 300 -18.62 -13.01 -13.95
CA ALA A 300 -18.84 -12.31 -15.22
C ALA A 300 -20.30 -11.86 -15.44
N ASN A 301 -21.23 -12.48 -14.75
CA ASN A 301 -22.68 -12.22 -14.86
C ASN A 301 -23.21 -11.38 -13.69
N LEU A 302 -22.35 -10.86 -12.79
CA LEU A 302 -22.81 -10.03 -11.69
C LEU A 302 -23.42 -8.72 -12.19
N THR A 303 -24.64 -8.45 -11.72
CA THR A 303 -25.24 -7.11 -11.87
C THR A 303 -24.53 -6.12 -10.98
N LYS A 304 -24.78 -4.84 -11.18
CA LYS A 304 -24.21 -3.77 -10.33
C LYS A 304 -24.62 -3.93 -8.87
N GLU A 305 -25.89 -4.28 -8.64
CA GLU A 305 -26.44 -4.54 -7.29
C GLU A 305 -25.82 -5.81 -6.68
N GLY A 306 -25.65 -6.86 -7.48
CA GLY A 306 -24.98 -8.08 -7.07
C GLY A 306 -23.54 -7.84 -6.66
N PHE A 307 -22.80 -7.05 -7.46
CA PHE A 307 -21.43 -6.63 -7.12
C PHE A 307 -21.39 -5.86 -5.80
N GLN A 308 -22.25 -4.83 -5.65
CA GLN A 308 -22.31 -4.03 -4.43
C GLN A 308 -22.61 -4.87 -3.19
N SER A 309 -23.54 -5.82 -3.31
CA SER A 309 -23.89 -6.73 -2.22
C SER A 309 -22.72 -7.66 -1.86
N LEU A 310 -22.08 -8.27 -2.87
CA LEU A 310 -20.99 -9.22 -2.69
C LEU A 310 -19.74 -8.57 -2.07
N THR A 311 -19.44 -7.32 -2.46
CA THR A 311 -18.22 -6.60 -2.07
C THR A 311 -18.45 -5.59 -0.94
N LYS A 312 -19.63 -5.59 -0.31
CA LYS A 312 -19.95 -4.69 0.80
C LYS A 312 -18.97 -4.86 1.94
N GLY A 313 -18.35 -3.76 2.38
CA GLY A 313 -17.35 -3.77 3.46
C GLY A 313 -16.01 -4.39 3.08
N SER A 314 -15.71 -4.47 1.78
CA SER A 314 -14.46 -5.00 1.24
C SER A 314 -13.74 -3.93 0.39
N PRO A 315 -12.39 -3.94 0.32
CA PRO A 315 -11.62 -3.05 -0.56
C PRO A 315 -11.98 -3.20 -2.05
N LEU A 316 -12.57 -4.32 -2.45
CA LEU A 316 -12.97 -4.64 -3.82
C LEU A 316 -13.92 -3.60 -4.44
N LEU A 317 -14.68 -2.87 -3.60
CA LEU A 317 -15.53 -1.75 -4.04
C LEU A 317 -14.76 -0.67 -4.81
N ARG A 318 -13.44 -0.52 -4.56
CA ARG A 318 -12.59 0.47 -5.21
C ARG A 318 -12.53 0.31 -6.73
N SER A 319 -12.55 -0.93 -7.24
CA SER A 319 -12.50 -1.21 -8.68
C SER A 319 -13.74 -0.73 -9.43
N LYS A 320 -14.86 -0.48 -8.73
CA LYS A 320 -16.19 -0.26 -9.30
C LYS A 320 -16.68 -1.50 -10.09
N HIS A 321 -17.99 -1.58 -10.33
CA HIS A 321 -18.57 -2.70 -11.07
C HIS A 321 -17.95 -2.87 -12.47
N GLU A 322 -17.85 -1.78 -13.23
CA GLU A 322 -17.35 -1.81 -14.61
C GLU A 322 -15.90 -2.30 -14.68
N GLY A 323 -15.03 -1.81 -13.77
CA GLY A 323 -13.65 -2.25 -13.68
C GLY A 323 -13.52 -3.71 -13.25
N PHE A 324 -14.32 -4.14 -12.27
CA PHE A 324 -14.33 -5.52 -11.80
C PHE A 324 -14.76 -6.49 -12.90
N ILE A 325 -15.87 -6.22 -13.59
CA ILE A 325 -16.36 -7.07 -14.71
C ILE A 325 -15.35 -7.09 -15.87
N ARG A 326 -14.72 -5.95 -16.19
CA ARG A 326 -13.62 -5.92 -17.18
C ARG A 326 -12.50 -6.89 -16.79
N ASN A 327 -12.04 -6.86 -15.54
CA ASN A 327 -10.97 -7.71 -15.05
C ASN A 327 -11.35 -9.20 -15.08
N VAL A 328 -12.59 -9.53 -14.69
CA VAL A 328 -13.12 -10.90 -14.76
C VAL A 328 -13.13 -11.40 -16.21
N ARG A 329 -13.54 -10.56 -17.18
CA ARG A 329 -13.55 -10.93 -18.62
C ARG A 329 -12.13 -11.14 -19.15
N ILE A 330 -11.15 -10.32 -18.73
CA ILE A 330 -9.74 -10.55 -19.06
C ILE A 330 -9.28 -11.90 -18.51
N GLY A 331 -9.65 -12.23 -17.27
CA GLY A 331 -9.35 -13.52 -16.68
C GLY A 331 -9.91 -14.69 -17.50
N LEU A 332 -11.15 -14.59 -17.95
CA LEU A 332 -11.79 -15.60 -18.82
C LEU A 332 -11.09 -15.71 -20.18
N GLU A 333 -10.76 -14.58 -20.83
CA GLU A 333 -9.99 -14.57 -22.09
C GLU A 333 -8.69 -15.35 -21.97
N ASN A 334 -7.99 -15.22 -20.84
CA ASN A 334 -6.70 -15.89 -20.61
C ASN A 334 -6.80 -17.38 -20.26
N GLN A 335 -8.00 -17.90 -19.96
CA GLN A 335 -8.20 -19.32 -19.65
C GLN A 335 -8.56 -20.19 -20.86
N VAL A 336 -8.92 -19.57 -21.97
CA VAL A 336 -9.20 -20.30 -23.22
C VAL A 336 -7.84 -20.70 -23.83
N PRO A 337 -7.56 -22.01 -24.04
CA PRO A 337 -6.35 -22.42 -24.74
C PRO A 337 -6.30 -21.78 -26.12
N PRO A 338 -5.11 -21.32 -26.59
CA PRO A 338 -5.00 -20.66 -27.90
C PRO A 338 -5.50 -21.48 -29.09
N ASP A 339 -5.58 -22.81 -28.96
CA ASP A 339 -6.01 -23.72 -30.04
C ASP A 339 -7.54 -23.91 -30.15
N SER A 340 -8.34 -23.36 -29.23
CA SER A 340 -9.82 -23.50 -29.27
C SER A 340 -10.54 -22.41 -30.08
N LEU A 341 -9.83 -21.40 -30.57
CA LEU A 341 -10.39 -20.31 -31.38
C LEU A 341 -10.50 -20.62 -32.88
N THR A 342 -10.15 -21.84 -33.31
CA THR A 342 -10.11 -22.22 -34.73
C THR A 342 -11.36 -22.98 -35.22
N VAL A 343 -12.41 -23.13 -34.41
CA VAL A 343 -13.63 -23.87 -34.84
C VAL A 343 -14.88 -23.02 -34.60
N ILE A 344 -14.97 -21.85 -35.23
CA ILE A 344 -16.26 -21.25 -35.62
C ILE A 344 -15.95 -20.46 -36.91
N ARG A 345 -16.05 -21.15 -38.05
CA ARG A 345 -16.33 -20.57 -39.37
C ARG A 345 -17.73 -20.93 -39.76
#